data_8c34fd790e6eaa50a691d18ba9b4b960
#
_entry.id   8c34fd790e6eaa50a691d18ba9b4b960
#
_cell.length_a   1.000
_cell.length_b   1.000
_cell.length_c   1.000
_cell.angle_alpha   90.00
_cell.angle_beta   90.00
_cell.angle_gamma   90.00
#
_symmetry.space_group_name_H-M   'P 1'
#
loop_
_entity.id
_entity.type
_entity.pdbx_description
1 polymer ?
#
loop_
_entity_poly.entity_id
_entity_poly.type
_entity_poly.pdbx_seq_one_letter_code
_entity_poly.pdbx_strand_id
1 'polypeptide(L)'
;MVRVFHFLRLSQPEANSDVGTAEQMDVHEGTATVREAMRFSAYLRQPFEITEAQKNADVEEIIELLELQPLADALVLSLGVEARKRLTIGVELASKPELLLFLDEPTSGLDGQSAWNIVRFLRKLADHGQAILCTIHQPSSILFESFDRLLLLQKGGETVRTFSKTVFLDSALMFRLRTGLFR
;
A
#
# COMPACT_ATOMS: atom_id res chain seq x y z
N MET A 1 4.44 13.35 18.27
CA MET A 1 4.61 12.88 16.90
C MET A 1 3.21 12.53 16.39
N VAL A 2 2.72 13.21 15.38
CA VAL A 2 1.41 12.96 14.78
C VAL A 2 1.61 11.92 13.68
N ARG A 3 0.92 10.78 13.75
CA ARG A 3 0.90 9.81 12.64
C ARG A 3 -0.26 10.15 11.72
N VAL A 4 0.01 10.20 10.43
CA VAL A 4 -0.97 10.51 9.39
C VAL A 4 -1.32 9.21 8.68
N PHE A 5 -2.59 8.83 8.71
CA PHE A 5 -3.10 7.67 7.99
C PHE A 5 -3.89 8.16 6.79
N HIS A 6 -3.63 7.57 5.65
CA HIS A 6 -4.28 7.89 4.39
C HIS A 6 -5.16 6.71 3.96
N PHE A 7 -6.42 7.00 3.68
CA PHE A 7 -7.37 6.01 3.17
C PHE A 7 -7.61 6.22 1.69
N LEU A 8 -7.49 5.15 0.94
CA LEU A 8 -7.98 5.05 -0.41
C LEU A 8 -9.20 4.11 -0.38
N ARG A 9 -10.36 4.64 -0.72
CA ARG A 9 -11.66 3.98 -0.86
C ARG A 9 -12.00 2.91 0.20
N LEU A 10 -13.01 3.19 1.01
CA LEU A 10 -13.67 2.21 1.87
C LEU A 10 -14.98 1.80 1.18
N SER A 11 -15.04 0.62 0.59
CA SER A 11 -16.29 -0.09 0.39
C SER A 11 -16.70 -0.72 1.72
N GLN A 12 -18.00 -0.84 2.00
CA GLN A 12 -18.45 -1.45 3.26
C GLN A 12 -17.99 -2.91 3.35
N PRO A 13 -17.34 -3.34 4.43
CA PRO A 13 -16.87 -4.70 4.57
C PRO A 13 -18.01 -5.66 4.94
N GLU A 14 -18.08 -6.79 4.25
CA GLU A 14 -18.79 -7.96 4.75
C GLU A 14 -17.89 -8.72 5.74
N ALA A 15 -18.50 -9.34 6.77
CA ALA A 15 -17.91 -9.62 8.07
C ALA A 15 -16.89 -10.80 8.17
N ASN A 16 -16.21 -11.22 7.11
CA ASN A 16 -15.29 -12.37 7.16
C ASN A 16 -14.03 -12.25 6.27
N SER A 17 -13.46 -11.09 6.17
CA SER A 17 -12.40 -10.82 5.20
C SER A 17 -11.04 -10.55 5.85
N ASP A 18 -10.00 -11.13 5.30
CA ASP A 18 -8.62 -10.99 5.73
C ASP A 18 -8.06 -9.59 5.48
N VAL A 19 -7.18 -9.14 6.36
CA VAL A 19 -6.42 -7.90 6.23
C VAL A 19 -5.00 -8.24 5.80
N GLY A 20 -4.57 -7.71 4.64
CA GLY A 20 -3.17 -7.76 4.22
C GLY A 20 -2.37 -6.64 4.91
N THR A 21 -1.18 -6.95 5.41
CA THR A 21 -0.30 -5.98 6.08
C THR A 21 1.09 -6.04 5.49
N ALA A 22 1.52 -4.97 4.81
CA ALA A 22 2.90 -4.81 4.38
C ALA A 22 3.64 -3.88 5.34
N GLU A 23 4.68 -4.41 5.96
CA GLU A 23 5.50 -3.70 6.93
C GLU A 23 6.50 -2.75 6.26
N GLN A 24 7.02 -1.79 7.03
CA GLN A 24 8.03 -0.85 6.57
C GLN A 24 9.32 -1.54 6.09
N MET A 25 9.71 -2.64 6.73
CA MET A 25 10.89 -3.41 6.35
C MET A 25 10.55 -4.47 5.30
N ASP A 26 11.17 -4.35 4.12
CA ASP A 26 11.01 -5.27 3.00
C ASP A 26 11.85 -6.53 3.23
N VAL A 27 11.39 -7.41 4.12
CA VAL A 27 12.07 -8.66 4.46
C VAL A 27 11.60 -9.77 3.52
N HIS A 28 12.46 -10.16 2.60
CA HIS A 28 12.22 -11.22 1.64
C HIS A 28 13.39 -12.18 1.57
N GLU A 29 13.12 -13.44 1.17
CA GLU A 29 14.17 -14.39 0.84
C GLU A 29 14.92 -13.93 -0.42
N GLY A 30 16.19 -13.55 -0.25
CA GLY A 30 16.98 -12.92 -1.31
C GLY A 30 17.31 -13.83 -2.49
N THR A 31 17.32 -15.14 -2.26
CA THR A 31 17.64 -16.17 -3.27
C THR A 31 16.43 -16.62 -4.10
N ALA A 32 15.22 -16.23 -3.69
CA ALA A 32 14.01 -16.44 -4.47
C ALA A 32 13.90 -15.40 -5.61
N THR A 33 13.18 -15.74 -6.65
CA THR A 33 12.74 -14.79 -7.68
C THR A 33 11.51 -14.03 -7.22
N VAL A 34 11.21 -12.91 -7.87
CA VAL A 34 9.98 -12.11 -7.62
C VAL A 34 8.73 -13.01 -7.72
N ARG A 35 8.66 -13.80 -8.79
CA ARG A 35 7.56 -14.73 -9.05
C ARG A 35 7.43 -15.78 -7.97
N GLU A 36 8.53 -16.40 -7.56
CA GLU A 36 8.55 -17.40 -6.50
C GLU A 36 8.10 -16.83 -5.16
N ALA A 37 8.55 -15.64 -4.79
CA ALA A 37 8.14 -14.98 -3.55
C ALA A 37 6.62 -14.73 -3.51
N MET A 38 6.02 -14.25 -4.61
CA MET A 38 4.57 -14.04 -4.70
C MET A 38 3.79 -15.36 -4.71
N ARG A 39 4.25 -16.38 -5.46
CA ARG A 39 3.64 -17.72 -5.47
C ARG A 39 3.66 -18.34 -4.09
N PHE A 40 4.76 -18.24 -3.37
CA PHE A 40 4.87 -18.74 -2.00
C PHE A 40 3.80 -18.14 -1.10
N SER A 41 3.60 -16.83 -1.14
CA SER A 41 2.52 -16.16 -0.40
C SER A 41 1.12 -16.66 -0.81
N ALA A 42 0.87 -16.74 -2.12
CA ALA A 42 -0.41 -17.24 -2.64
C ALA A 42 -0.71 -18.67 -2.21
N TYR A 43 0.28 -19.56 -2.28
CA TYR A 43 0.12 -20.97 -1.87
C TYR A 43 -0.16 -21.14 -0.40
N LEU A 44 0.49 -20.35 0.46
CA LEU A 44 0.33 -20.46 1.92
C LEU A 44 -0.93 -19.80 2.46
N ARG A 45 -1.36 -18.69 1.84
CA ARG A 45 -2.36 -17.78 2.43
C ARG A 45 -3.72 -17.81 1.74
N GLN A 46 -3.79 -18.18 0.46
CA GLN A 46 -5.08 -18.35 -0.23
C GLN A 46 -5.77 -19.64 0.20
N PRO A 47 -7.12 -19.68 0.23
CA PRO A 47 -7.91 -20.85 0.57
C PRO A 47 -7.49 -22.11 -0.19
N PHE A 48 -7.65 -23.28 0.45
CA PHE A 48 -7.24 -24.57 -0.12
C PHE A 48 -8.09 -24.96 -1.35
N GLU A 49 -9.33 -24.46 -1.42
CA GLU A 49 -10.26 -24.71 -2.51
C GLU A 49 -9.83 -24.09 -3.84
N ILE A 50 -8.96 -23.07 -3.79
CA ILE A 50 -8.43 -22.40 -4.99
C ILE A 50 -7.34 -23.28 -5.59
N THR A 51 -7.51 -23.64 -6.87
CA THR A 51 -6.56 -24.49 -7.59
C THR A 51 -5.21 -23.80 -7.77
N GLU A 52 -4.14 -24.61 -7.88
CA GLU A 52 -2.79 -24.08 -8.15
C GLU A 52 -2.75 -23.25 -9.45
N ALA A 53 -3.47 -23.70 -10.48
CA ALA A 53 -3.54 -22.96 -11.75
C ALA A 53 -4.14 -21.58 -11.55
N GLN A 54 -5.18 -21.46 -10.73
CA GLN A 54 -5.80 -20.17 -10.41
C GLN A 54 -4.83 -19.29 -9.59
N LYS A 55 -4.19 -19.85 -8.55
CA LYS A 55 -3.21 -19.11 -7.73
C LYS A 55 -2.05 -18.57 -8.59
N ASN A 56 -1.57 -19.37 -9.55
CA ASN A 56 -0.53 -18.93 -10.47
C ASN A 56 -1.02 -17.81 -11.41
N ALA A 57 -2.25 -17.92 -11.93
CA ALA A 57 -2.83 -16.89 -12.78
C ALA A 57 -2.98 -15.56 -12.03
N ASP A 58 -3.44 -15.62 -10.79
CA ASP A 58 -3.56 -14.45 -9.91
C ASP A 58 -2.20 -13.76 -9.68
N VAL A 59 -1.14 -14.55 -9.47
CA VAL A 59 0.23 -14.01 -9.30
C VAL A 59 0.72 -13.31 -10.57
N GLU A 60 0.48 -13.89 -11.75
CA GLU A 60 0.87 -13.24 -13.01
C GLU A 60 0.10 -11.92 -13.22
N GLU A 61 -1.18 -11.86 -12.89
CA GLU A 61 -1.98 -10.64 -12.92
C GLU A 61 -1.42 -9.56 -11.98
N ILE A 62 -1.01 -9.96 -10.76
CA ILE A 62 -0.39 -9.04 -9.80
C ILE A 62 0.97 -8.54 -10.31
N ILE A 63 1.81 -9.40 -10.89
CA ILE A 63 3.10 -9.03 -11.48
C ILE A 63 2.87 -7.99 -12.59
N GLU A 64 1.86 -8.18 -13.43
CA GLU A 64 1.50 -7.22 -14.47
C GLU A 64 1.01 -5.90 -13.89
N LEU A 65 0.12 -5.96 -12.94
CA LEU A 65 -0.44 -4.79 -12.25
C LEU A 65 0.64 -3.93 -11.60
N LEU A 66 1.65 -4.59 -11.00
CA LEU A 66 2.81 -3.96 -10.35
C LEU A 66 3.91 -3.49 -11.32
N GLU A 67 3.73 -3.71 -12.63
CA GLU A 67 4.75 -3.41 -13.64
C GLU A 67 6.10 -4.10 -13.32
N LEU A 68 6.05 -5.35 -12.80
CA LEU A 68 7.21 -6.16 -12.44
C LEU A 68 7.53 -7.25 -13.46
N GLN A 69 6.85 -7.31 -14.62
CA GLN A 69 7.08 -8.34 -15.63
C GLN A 69 8.57 -8.45 -16.06
N PRO A 70 9.31 -7.35 -16.30
CA PRO A 70 10.71 -7.44 -16.68
C PRO A 70 11.62 -8.02 -15.59
N LEU A 71 11.13 -8.03 -14.35
CA LEU A 71 11.85 -8.47 -13.15
C LEU A 71 11.26 -9.74 -12.54
N ALA A 72 10.25 -10.36 -13.18
CA ALA A 72 9.52 -11.48 -12.61
C ALA A 72 10.42 -12.67 -12.23
N ASP A 73 11.43 -12.93 -13.05
CA ASP A 73 12.39 -14.03 -12.84
C ASP A 73 13.76 -13.53 -12.29
N ALA A 74 13.85 -12.25 -11.91
CA ALA A 74 15.03 -11.70 -11.25
C ALA A 74 15.06 -12.10 -9.78
N LEU A 75 16.26 -12.31 -9.23
CA LEU A 75 16.45 -12.59 -7.81
C LEU A 75 16.07 -11.35 -6.98
N VAL A 76 15.38 -11.57 -5.87
CA VAL A 76 14.95 -10.50 -4.95
C VAL A 76 16.16 -9.69 -4.45
N LEU A 77 17.31 -10.34 -4.22
CA LEU A 77 18.53 -9.66 -3.80
C LEU A 77 19.03 -8.62 -4.82
N SER A 78 18.75 -8.82 -6.12
CA SER A 78 19.18 -7.91 -7.19
C SER A 78 18.26 -6.71 -7.40
N LEU A 79 17.11 -6.65 -6.72
CA LEU A 79 16.12 -5.60 -6.90
C LEU A 79 16.59 -4.27 -6.30
N GLY A 80 16.33 -3.19 -7.02
CA GLY A 80 16.39 -1.84 -6.47
C GLY A 80 15.28 -1.58 -5.43
N VAL A 81 15.41 -0.50 -4.66
CA VAL A 81 14.51 -0.19 -3.54
C VAL A 81 13.05 -0.10 -3.97
N GLU A 82 12.76 0.61 -5.08
CA GLU A 82 11.40 0.75 -5.61
C GLU A 82 10.78 -0.59 -6.01
N ALA A 83 11.52 -1.43 -6.75
CA ALA A 83 11.04 -2.74 -7.17
C ALA A 83 10.80 -3.68 -5.97
N ARG A 84 11.63 -3.58 -4.94
CA ARG A 84 11.47 -4.33 -3.69
C ARG A 84 10.21 -3.90 -2.93
N LYS A 85 9.91 -2.60 -2.86
CA LYS A 85 8.65 -2.10 -2.30
C LYS A 85 7.44 -2.61 -3.07
N ARG A 86 7.50 -2.61 -4.40
CA ARG A 86 6.45 -3.19 -5.24
C ARG A 86 6.28 -4.69 -4.97
N LEU A 87 7.38 -5.42 -4.80
CA LEU A 87 7.33 -6.84 -4.44
C LEU A 87 6.65 -7.05 -3.08
N THR A 88 6.98 -6.25 -2.05
CA THR A 88 6.36 -6.32 -0.73
C THR A 88 4.84 -6.15 -0.81
N ILE A 89 4.38 -5.17 -1.57
CA ILE A 89 2.95 -4.97 -1.84
C ILE A 89 2.36 -6.18 -2.59
N GLY A 90 3.09 -6.70 -3.58
CA GLY A 90 2.67 -7.85 -4.38
C GLY A 90 2.50 -9.14 -3.57
N VAL A 91 3.40 -9.39 -2.63
CA VAL A 91 3.34 -10.54 -1.72
C VAL A 91 2.08 -10.48 -0.85
N GLU A 92 1.70 -9.28 -0.38
CA GLU A 92 0.45 -9.10 0.36
C GLU A 92 -0.79 -9.24 -0.54
N LEU A 93 -0.76 -8.67 -1.74
CA LEU A 93 -1.86 -8.83 -2.70
C LEU A 93 -2.04 -10.28 -3.15
N ALA A 94 -0.96 -11.05 -3.24
CA ALA A 94 -1.01 -12.46 -3.61
C ALA A 94 -1.77 -13.33 -2.60
N SER A 95 -1.96 -12.86 -1.36
CA SER A 95 -2.86 -13.49 -0.40
C SER A 95 -4.34 -13.19 -0.63
N LYS A 96 -4.67 -12.28 -1.57
CA LYS A 96 -6.02 -11.79 -1.85
C LYS A 96 -6.75 -11.24 -0.62
N PRO A 97 -6.24 -10.18 0.04
CA PRO A 97 -6.93 -9.59 1.17
C PRO A 97 -8.26 -8.98 0.70
N GLU A 98 -9.37 -9.48 1.22
CA GLU A 98 -10.71 -9.05 0.79
C GLU A 98 -11.10 -7.70 1.38
N LEU A 99 -10.70 -7.42 2.63
CA LEU A 99 -11.16 -6.25 3.36
C LEU A 99 -10.26 -5.03 3.16
N LEU A 100 -8.99 -5.16 3.54
CA LEU A 100 -8.11 -4.01 3.70
C LEU A 100 -6.66 -4.40 3.44
N LEU A 101 -5.97 -3.60 2.66
CA LEU A 101 -4.51 -3.61 2.55
C LEU A 101 -3.93 -2.49 3.43
N PHE A 102 -3.22 -2.88 4.49
CA PHE A 102 -2.51 -1.96 5.37
C PHE A 102 -1.05 -1.87 4.96
N LEU A 103 -0.55 -0.67 4.74
CA LEU A 103 0.83 -0.41 4.33
C LEU A 103 1.52 0.53 5.32
N ASP A 104 2.59 0.07 5.95
CA ASP A 104 3.35 0.91 6.86
C ASP A 104 4.51 1.59 6.11
N GLU A 105 4.39 2.91 5.93
CA GLU A 105 5.35 3.78 5.24
C GLU A 105 5.81 3.26 3.85
N PRO A 106 4.90 2.98 2.91
CA PRO A 106 5.26 2.37 1.61
C PRO A 106 6.17 3.25 0.75
N THR A 107 6.33 4.52 1.08
CA THR A 107 7.18 5.49 0.37
C THR A 107 8.49 5.80 1.10
N SER A 108 8.75 5.16 2.24
CA SER A 108 9.97 5.39 3.03
C SER A 108 11.22 4.95 2.27
N GLY A 109 12.26 5.78 2.29
CA GLY A 109 13.53 5.50 1.61
C GLY A 109 13.51 5.68 0.09
N LEU A 110 12.41 6.18 -0.48
CA LEU A 110 12.29 6.47 -1.91
C LEU A 110 12.50 7.95 -2.20
N ASP A 111 13.06 8.24 -3.38
CA ASP A 111 13.04 9.58 -3.94
C ASP A 111 11.62 10.00 -4.35
N GLY A 112 11.42 11.29 -4.68
CA GLY A 112 10.10 11.83 -4.98
C GLY A 112 9.40 11.19 -6.18
N GLN A 113 10.16 10.76 -7.20
CA GLN A 113 9.60 10.12 -8.39
C GLN A 113 9.17 8.68 -8.08
N SER A 114 10.01 7.91 -7.40
CA SER A 114 9.72 6.55 -6.97
C SER A 114 8.55 6.51 -5.98
N ALA A 115 8.50 7.45 -5.02
CA ALA A 115 7.37 7.60 -4.11
C ALA A 115 6.06 7.89 -4.86
N TRP A 116 6.09 8.76 -5.87
CA TRP A 116 4.95 9.04 -6.73
C TRP A 116 4.49 7.79 -7.50
N ASN A 117 5.43 7.02 -8.06
CA ASN A 117 5.11 5.77 -8.76
C ASN A 117 4.37 4.78 -7.86
N ILE A 118 4.81 4.61 -6.60
CA ILE A 118 4.14 3.75 -5.63
C ILE A 118 2.72 4.25 -5.33
N VAL A 119 2.55 5.55 -5.05
CA VAL A 119 1.22 6.11 -4.73
C VAL A 119 0.27 6.03 -5.92
N ARG A 120 0.75 6.30 -7.15
CA ARG A 120 -0.01 6.13 -8.38
C ARG A 120 -0.49 4.69 -8.56
N PHE A 121 0.37 3.74 -8.24
CA PHE A 121 0.05 2.33 -8.26
C PHE A 121 -1.02 1.96 -7.20
N LEU A 122 -0.85 2.42 -5.95
CA LEU A 122 -1.86 2.23 -4.90
C LEU A 122 -3.21 2.84 -5.31
N ARG A 123 -3.20 3.98 -5.99
CA ARG A 123 -4.41 4.58 -6.53
C ARG A 123 -5.11 3.67 -7.56
N LYS A 124 -4.36 3.07 -8.49
CA LYS A 124 -4.94 2.09 -9.43
C LYS A 124 -5.59 0.92 -8.71
N LEU A 125 -4.94 0.36 -7.68
CA LEU A 125 -5.52 -0.71 -6.86
C LEU A 125 -6.84 -0.28 -6.21
N ALA A 126 -6.86 0.92 -5.62
CA ALA A 126 -8.07 1.45 -4.99
C ALA A 126 -9.21 1.66 -6.01
N ASP A 127 -8.91 2.11 -7.21
CA ASP A 127 -9.88 2.28 -8.29
C ASP A 127 -10.46 0.93 -8.76
N HIS A 128 -9.71 -0.17 -8.60
CA HIS A 128 -10.18 -1.55 -8.84
C HIS A 128 -10.93 -2.15 -7.64
N GLY A 129 -11.14 -1.39 -6.57
CA GLY A 129 -12.00 -1.79 -5.46
C GLY A 129 -11.26 -2.17 -4.18
N GLN A 130 -9.93 -2.24 -4.18
CA GLN A 130 -9.15 -2.55 -2.98
C GLN A 130 -9.21 -1.39 -1.98
N ALA A 131 -9.66 -1.64 -0.76
CA ALA A 131 -9.51 -0.67 0.32
C ALA A 131 -8.05 -0.65 0.81
N ILE A 132 -7.47 0.55 0.91
CA ILE A 132 -6.08 0.72 1.29
C ILE A 132 -5.97 1.75 2.42
N LEU A 133 -5.24 1.38 3.46
CA LEU A 133 -4.83 2.26 4.55
C LEU A 133 -3.31 2.30 4.61
N CYS A 134 -2.71 3.47 4.48
CA CYS A 134 -1.27 3.58 4.62
C CYS A 134 -0.85 4.69 5.57
N THR A 135 0.28 4.46 6.25
CA THR A 135 0.99 5.52 6.98
C THR A 135 1.98 6.18 6.04
N ILE A 136 2.08 7.51 6.06
CA ILE A 136 3.10 8.23 5.30
C ILE A 136 3.71 9.30 6.20
N HIS A 137 5.03 9.35 6.22
CA HIS A 137 5.77 10.36 6.94
C HIS A 137 6.08 11.54 6.01
N GLN A 138 5.59 12.74 6.36
CA GLN A 138 5.85 14.00 5.64
C GLN A 138 5.60 13.92 4.11
N PRO A 139 4.38 13.58 3.65
CA PRO A 139 4.08 13.51 2.24
C PRO A 139 4.28 14.88 1.57
N SER A 140 4.79 14.88 0.33
CA SER A 140 4.72 16.08 -0.51
C SER A 140 3.26 16.45 -0.81
N SER A 141 3.00 17.69 -1.21
CA SER A 141 1.64 18.13 -1.56
C SER A 141 1.00 17.27 -2.64
N ILE A 142 1.78 16.86 -3.64
CA ILE A 142 1.33 16.01 -4.75
C ILE A 142 0.91 14.62 -4.24
N LEU A 143 1.71 14.01 -3.36
CA LEU A 143 1.37 12.72 -2.77
C LEU A 143 0.12 12.83 -1.90
N PHE A 144 0.03 13.90 -1.10
CA PHE A 144 -1.11 14.14 -0.23
C PHE A 144 -2.43 14.26 -1.00
N GLU A 145 -2.43 14.95 -2.14
CA GLU A 145 -3.61 15.12 -3.00
C GLU A 145 -4.10 13.82 -3.65
N SER A 146 -3.29 12.77 -3.66
CA SER A 146 -3.66 11.48 -4.24
C SER A 146 -4.58 10.65 -3.37
N PHE A 147 -4.76 11.00 -2.08
CA PHE A 147 -5.57 10.25 -1.13
C PHE A 147 -6.98 10.81 -0.98
N ASP A 148 -7.96 9.93 -0.71
CA ASP A 148 -9.36 10.31 -0.57
C ASP A 148 -9.69 10.78 0.84
N ARG A 149 -9.03 10.22 1.85
CA ARG A 149 -9.28 10.52 3.26
C ARG A 149 -7.98 10.60 4.05
N LEU A 150 -8.01 11.43 5.07
CA LEU A 150 -6.92 11.62 6.02
C LEU A 150 -7.42 11.31 7.43
N LEU A 151 -6.68 10.47 8.14
CA LEU A 151 -6.87 10.21 9.57
C LEU A 151 -5.66 10.76 10.33
N LEU A 152 -5.90 11.72 11.20
CA LEU A 152 -4.87 12.27 12.08
C LEU A 152 -4.97 11.62 13.46
N LEU A 153 -3.86 11.05 13.94
CA LEU A 153 -3.73 10.50 15.27
C LEU A 153 -2.78 11.35 16.13
N GLN A 154 -3.15 11.57 17.37
CA GLN A 154 -2.31 12.16 18.39
C GLN A 154 -1.41 11.10 19.05
N LYS A 155 -0.37 11.55 19.76
CA LYS A 155 0.47 10.67 20.58
C LYS A 155 -0.42 9.93 21.63
N GLY A 156 -0.37 8.60 21.60
CA GLY A 156 -1.24 7.74 22.43
C GLY A 156 -2.35 7.05 21.62
N GLY A 157 -2.48 7.33 20.31
CA GLY A 157 -3.44 6.65 19.42
C GLY A 157 -4.85 7.26 19.41
N GLU A 158 -5.05 8.36 20.13
CA GLU A 158 -6.35 9.07 20.09
C GLU A 158 -6.55 9.73 18.72
N THR A 159 -7.73 9.52 18.14
CA THR A 159 -8.11 10.13 16.86
C THR A 159 -8.37 11.62 17.05
N VAL A 160 -7.57 12.46 16.42
CA VAL A 160 -7.77 13.91 16.44
C VAL A 160 -8.88 14.31 15.48
N ARG A 161 -8.82 13.82 14.24
CA ARG A 161 -9.81 14.13 13.21
C ARG A 161 -9.69 13.21 11.98
N THR A 162 -10.84 12.98 11.34
CA THR A 162 -10.91 12.35 10.01
C THR A 162 -11.39 13.40 9.01
N PHE A 163 -10.72 13.51 7.86
CA PHE A 163 -11.08 14.43 6.80
C PHE A 163 -11.31 13.68 5.48
N SER A 164 -12.33 14.08 4.74
CA SER A 164 -12.50 13.68 3.34
C SER A 164 -11.81 14.71 2.43
N LYS A 165 -11.35 14.30 1.25
CA LYS A 165 -10.70 15.16 0.23
C LYS A 165 -11.51 16.44 -0.07
N THR A 166 -12.84 16.34 -0.04
CA THR A 166 -13.77 17.46 -0.29
C THR A 166 -13.60 18.61 0.74
N VAL A 167 -13.09 18.32 1.95
CA VAL A 167 -12.90 19.32 3.00
C VAL A 167 -11.54 20.02 2.91
N PHE A 168 -10.57 19.43 2.17
CA PHE A 168 -9.23 19.99 2.01
C PHE A 168 -9.13 21.10 0.97
N LEU A 169 -10.12 21.28 0.13
CA LEU A 169 -10.19 22.38 -0.83
C LEU A 169 -10.43 23.75 -0.17
N ASP A 170 -10.75 23.76 1.13
CA ASP A 170 -10.84 25.01 1.89
C ASP A 170 -9.43 25.46 2.31
N SER A 171 -8.92 26.46 1.62
CA SER A 171 -7.55 26.99 1.70
C SER A 171 -7.05 27.35 3.12
N ALA A 172 -7.97 27.61 4.05
CA ALA A 172 -7.65 27.96 5.42
C ALA A 172 -7.16 26.75 6.27
N LEU A 173 -7.63 25.53 5.98
CA LEU A 173 -7.25 24.34 6.71
C LEU A 173 -5.87 23.82 6.29
N MET A 174 -5.54 23.92 5.00
CA MET A 174 -4.22 23.58 4.46
C MET A 174 -3.12 24.49 5.01
N PHE A 175 -3.41 25.76 5.22
CA PHE A 175 -2.46 26.69 5.82
C PHE A 175 -2.14 26.33 7.29
N ARG A 176 -3.12 25.87 8.07
CA ARG A 176 -2.93 25.44 9.45
C ARG A 176 -2.11 24.17 9.59
N LEU A 177 -2.29 23.20 8.70
CA LEU A 177 -1.50 21.95 8.70
C LEU A 177 -0.05 22.19 8.27
N ARG A 178 0.16 23.14 7.32
CA ARG A 178 1.49 23.47 6.78
C ARG A 178 2.34 24.29 7.75
N THR A 179 1.73 25.09 8.62
CA THR A 179 2.45 26.00 9.53
C THR A 179 2.79 25.39 10.89
N GLY A 180 2.45 24.12 11.13
CA GLY A 180 2.80 23.44 12.40
C GLY A 180 2.16 24.05 13.66
N LEU A 181 1.14 24.90 13.52
CA LEU A 181 0.45 25.59 14.61
C LEU A 181 -0.57 24.69 15.34
N PHE A 182 -0.19 23.45 15.68
CA PHE A 182 -0.78 22.70 16.76
C PHE A 182 0.21 22.69 17.93
N ARG A 183 0.04 23.63 18.85
CA ARG A 183 0.54 23.55 20.22
C ARG A 183 -0.36 22.68 21.04
#